data_bfe60515d140bcd8bbb3335cae052d1e
#
_entry.id   bfe60515d140bcd8bbb3335cae052d1e
#
_cell.length_a   1.000
_cell.length_b   1.000
_cell.length_c   1.000
_cell.angle_alpha   90.00
_cell.angle_beta   90.00
_cell.angle_gamma   90.00
#
_symmetry.space_group_name_H-M   'P 1'
#
loop_
_entity.id
_entity.type
_entity.pdbx_description
1 polymer ?
#
loop_
_entity_poly.entity_id
_entity_poly.type
_entity_poly.pdbx_seq_one_letter_code
_entity_poly.pdbx_strand_id
1 'polypeptide(L)'
;MRKTHTISDRLLTAGHASGLLVLFAAAALASAAAQVRAEEIDAATQLHAQRIAVTVCGTCHGSQGNSTQPKFPRLAGQNANYLAAQLKAFRSQARGDPDAIGYMWGMAAELDDDTVAALAAYYAAQKPTAGPRADAAAVSRGREIYQNGITAEGVPACSSCHGPDAHGQQEFPRLAGQHEQYVLKQLASFQSNMRKVAVMHGVAQNLRVPEMESVAAFLQSQP
;
A
#
# COMPACT_ATOMS: atom_id res chain seq x y z
N MET A 1 -58.24 -41.81 -61.06
CA MET A 1 -57.18 -40.83 -60.71
C MET A 1 -57.55 -40.21 -59.36
N ARG A 2 -56.96 -40.71 -58.26
CA ARG A 2 -57.18 -40.19 -56.88
C ARG A 2 -55.96 -39.46 -56.43
N LYS A 3 -56.08 -38.16 -56.07
CA LYS A 3 -55.03 -37.35 -55.44
C LYS A 3 -55.06 -37.58 -53.97
N THR A 4 -54.01 -38.09 -53.40
CA THR A 4 -53.72 -38.20 -51.98
C THR A 4 -53.16 -36.87 -51.44
N HIS A 5 -53.86 -36.26 -50.48
CA HIS A 5 -53.35 -35.12 -49.72
C HIS A 5 -52.47 -35.64 -48.55
N THR A 6 -51.22 -35.27 -48.57
CA THR A 6 -50.31 -35.45 -47.48
C THR A 6 -50.47 -34.30 -46.49
N ILE A 7 -50.86 -34.59 -45.26
CA ILE A 7 -50.85 -33.67 -44.13
C ILE A 7 -49.43 -33.71 -43.57
N SER A 8 -48.69 -32.61 -43.71
CA SER A 8 -47.35 -32.48 -43.21
C SER A 8 -47.30 -31.84 -41.80
N ASP A 9 -46.52 -32.45 -40.99
CA ASP A 9 -46.13 -32.13 -39.61
C ASP A 9 -45.91 -30.64 -39.33
N ARG A 10 -46.65 -30.11 -38.40
CA ARG A 10 -46.31 -28.90 -37.65
C ARG A 10 -46.66 -29.10 -36.17
N LEU A 11 -45.82 -29.81 -35.46
CA LEU A 11 -45.82 -29.81 -33.99
C LEU A 11 -44.42 -30.28 -33.54
N LEU A 12 -43.54 -29.36 -33.22
CA LEU A 12 -42.37 -29.56 -32.34
C LEU A 12 -41.40 -28.38 -32.42
N THR A 13 -41.76 -27.18 -31.91
CA THR A 13 -40.75 -26.14 -31.61
C THR A 13 -41.15 -25.18 -30.48
N ALA A 14 -41.90 -25.64 -29.48
CA ALA A 14 -42.33 -24.76 -28.37
C ALA A 14 -41.64 -25.07 -27.01
N GLY A 15 -40.66 -25.98 -26.97
CA GLY A 15 -40.13 -26.47 -25.70
C GLY A 15 -38.79 -25.95 -25.22
N HIS A 16 -38.02 -25.21 -26.05
CA HIS A 16 -36.62 -24.89 -25.71
C HIS A 16 -36.35 -23.45 -25.28
N ALA A 17 -37.26 -22.53 -25.52
CA ALA A 17 -37.07 -21.12 -25.15
C ALA A 17 -37.26 -20.82 -23.65
N SER A 18 -38.17 -21.56 -23.00
CA SER A 18 -38.51 -21.34 -21.58
C SER A 18 -37.38 -21.81 -20.62
N GLY A 19 -36.68 -22.88 -20.98
CA GLY A 19 -35.59 -23.42 -20.15
C GLY A 19 -34.33 -22.51 -20.11
N LEU A 20 -34.05 -21.86 -21.24
CA LEU A 20 -32.86 -20.95 -21.32
C LEU A 20 -33.07 -19.67 -20.49
N LEU A 21 -34.30 -19.10 -20.51
CA LEU A 21 -34.63 -17.91 -19.73
C LEU A 21 -34.56 -18.16 -18.21
N VAL A 22 -34.97 -19.33 -17.74
CA VAL A 22 -34.94 -19.69 -16.33
C VAL A 22 -33.45 -19.89 -15.85
N LEU A 23 -32.61 -20.47 -16.69
CA LEU A 23 -31.18 -20.65 -16.38
C LEU A 23 -30.45 -19.33 -16.32
N PHE A 24 -30.71 -18.38 -17.20
CA PHE A 24 -30.10 -17.04 -17.16
C PHE A 24 -30.58 -16.23 -15.96
N ALA A 25 -31.84 -16.32 -15.57
CA ALA A 25 -32.38 -15.64 -14.39
C ALA A 25 -31.77 -16.21 -13.09
N ALA A 26 -31.62 -17.54 -12.98
CA ALA A 26 -30.99 -18.18 -11.83
C ALA A 26 -29.50 -17.83 -11.71
N ALA A 27 -28.76 -17.77 -12.83
CA ALA A 27 -27.36 -17.38 -12.84
C ALA A 27 -27.17 -15.90 -12.45
N ALA A 28 -28.05 -15.01 -12.91
CA ALA A 28 -28.02 -13.58 -12.55
C ALA A 28 -28.31 -13.35 -11.06
N LEU A 29 -29.28 -14.06 -10.50
CA LEU A 29 -29.59 -14.00 -9.07
C LEU A 29 -28.48 -14.57 -8.20
N ALA A 30 -27.83 -15.64 -8.62
CA ALA A 30 -26.68 -16.20 -7.90
C ALA A 30 -25.48 -15.26 -7.93
N SER A 31 -25.21 -14.57 -9.05
CA SER A 31 -24.16 -13.59 -9.18
C SER A 31 -24.42 -12.36 -8.30
N ALA A 32 -25.65 -11.85 -8.26
CA ALA A 32 -26.03 -10.73 -7.40
C ALA A 32 -25.91 -11.08 -5.91
N ALA A 33 -26.35 -12.27 -5.51
CA ALA A 33 -26.22 -12.75 -4.13
C ALA A 33 -24.74 -12.93 -3.70
N ALA A 34 -23.88 -13.36 -4.61
CA ALA A 34 -22.45 -13.47 -4.34
C ALA A 34 -21.80 -12.09 -4.18
N GLN A 35 -22.18 -11.10 -4.97
CA GLN A 35 -21.69 -9.73 -4.87
C GLN A 35 -22.13 -9.07 -3.56
N VAL A 36 -23.41 -9.19 -3.17
CA VAL A 36 -23.92 -8.66 -1.89
C VAL A 36 -23.18 -9.29 -0.71
N ARG A 37 -22.91 -10.59 -0.76
CA ARG A 37 -22.19 -11.28 0.32
C ARG A 37 -20.71 -10.89 0.40
N ALA A 38 -20.07 -10.62 -0.73
CA ALA A 38 -18.70 -10.12 -0.78
C ALA A 38 -18.61 -8.69 -0.21
N GLU A 39 -19.61 -7.86 -0.50
CA GLU A 39 -19.70 -6.47 0.00
C GLU A 39 -19.96 -6.45 1.53
N GLU A 40 -20.79 -7.33 2.07
CA GLU A 40 -20.99 -7.47 3.52
C GLU A 40 -19.72 -7.95 4.25
N ILE A 41 -19.00 -8.92 3.70
CA ILE A 41 -17.74 -9.41 4.24
C ILE A 41 -16.71 -8.27 4.24
N ASP A 42 -16.63 -7.49 3.16
CA ASP A 42 -15.73 -6.36 3.04
C ASP A 42 -16.04 -5.26 4.08
N ALA A 43 -17.29 -4.89 4.27
CA ALA A 43 -17.71 -3.90 5.26
C ALA A 43 -17.38 -4.32 6.71
N ALA A 44 -17.56 -5.58 7.06
CA ALA A 44 -17.23 -6.10 8.40
C ALA A 44 -15.71 -6.09 8.61
N THR A 45 -14.94 -6.49 7.62
CA THR A 45 -13.48 -6.47 7.62
C THR A 45 -12.95 -5.03 7.72
N GLN A 46 -13.54 -4.08 7.00
CA GLN A 46 -13.17 -2.66 7.08
C GLN A 46 -13.40 -2.09 8.48
N LEU A 47 -14.56 -2.36 9.11
CA LEU A 47 -14.86 -1.94 10.48
C LEU A 47 -13.90 -2.58 11.50
N HIS A 48 -13.55 -3.85 11.31
CA HIS A 48 -12.57 -4.54 12.14
C HIS A 48 -11.19 -3.90 11.99
N ALA A 49 -10.71 -3.68 10.78
CA ALA A 49 -9.44 -3.02 10.49
C ALA A 49 -9.39 -1.59 11.03
N GLN A 50 -10.47 -0.80 10.88
CA GLN A 50 -10.55 0.54 11.47
C GLN A 50 -10.42 0.50 12.99
N ARG A 51 -11.05 -0.46 13.66
CA ARG A 51 -10.93 -0.64 15.11
C ARG A 51 -9.47 -0.94 15.49
N ILE A 52 -8.83 -1.89 14.81
CA ILE A 52 -7.41 -2.23 15.03
C ILE A 52 -6.54 -1.00 14.78
N ALA A 53 -6.76 -0.28 13.67
CA ALA A 53 -6.01 0.93 13.33
C ALA A 53 -6.05 1.98 14.44
N VAL A 54 -7.22 2.20 15.05
CA VAL A 54 -7.42 3.22 16.09
C VAL A 54 -6.92 2.76 17.47
N THR A 55 -7.22 1.52 17.87
CA THR A 55 -7.01 1.06 19.26
C THR A 55 -5.68 0.34 19.46
N VAL A 56 -5.11 -0.25 18.43
CA VAL A 56 -3.83 -0.99 18.51
C VAL A 56 -2.73 -0.23 17.81
N CYS A 57 -2.81 -0.10 16.48
CA CYS A 57 -1.77 0.53 15.67
C CYS A 57 -1.60 2.02 16.04
N GLY A 58 -2.72 2.70 16.34
CA GLY A 58 -2.78 4.11 16.67
C GLY A 58 -2.03 4.50 17.95
N THR A 59 -1.75 3.56 18.84
CA THR A 59 -0.96 3.82 20.06
C THR A 59 0.46 4.28 19.75
N CYS A 60 1.03 3.83 18.63
CA CYS A 60 2.36 4.20 18.16
C CYS A 60 2.29 5.12 16.94
N HIS A 61 1.41 4.82 15.96
CA HIS A 61 1.35 5.51 14.69
C HIS A 61 0.36 6.70 14.67
N GLY A 62 -0.37 6.95 15.77
CA GLY A 62 -1.51 7.87 15.79
C GLY A 62 -2.76 7.25 15.16
N SER A 63 -3.95 7.55 15.69
CA SER A 63 -5.22 6.92 15.27
C SER A 63 -5.52 7.07 13.78
N GLN A 64 -5.04 8.15 13.17
CA GLN A 64 -5.14 8.42 11.73
C GLN A 64 -3.79 8.24 10.99
N GLY A 65 -2.81 7.62 11.62
CA GLY A 65 -1.50 7.40 11.01
C GLY A 65 -0.60 8.64 10.96
N ASN A 66 -0.93 9.70 11.68
CA ASN A 66 -0.11 10.91 11.83
C ASN A 66 0.67 10.85 13.15
N SER A 67 1.63 9.93 13.23
CA SER A 67 2.52 9.81 14.40
C SER A 67 3.20 11.14 14.71
N THR A 68 3.24 11.47 16.00
CA THR A 68 4.03 12.61 16.54
C THR A 68 5.36 12.16 17.11
N GLN A 69 5.59 10.85 17.20
CA GLN A 69 6.81 10.28 17.75
C GLN A 69 7.80 9.91 16.61
N PRO A 70 9.00 10.50 16.58
CA PRO A 70 9.96 10.28 15.49
C PRO A 70 10.39 8.82 15.27
N LYS A 71 10.24 7.98 16.29
CA LYS A 71 10.54 6.55 16.24
C LYS A 71 9.56 5.77 15.37
N PHE A 72 8.28 6.14 15.39
CA PHE A 72 7.21 5.43 14.70
C PHE A 72 6.83 6.17 13.42
N PRO A 73 6.86 5.52 12.26
CA PRO A 73 6.58 6.19 11.00
C PRO A 73 5.14 6.69 10.88
N ARG A 74 4.97 7.75 10.11
CA ARG A 74 3.67 8.22 9.66
C ARG A 74 3.15 7.30 8.57
N LEU A 75 1.87 6.93 8.66
CA LEU A 75 1.18 6.02 7.76
C LEU A 75 0.12 6.73 6.92
N ALA A 76 -0.34 7.92 7.35
CA ALA A 76 -1.38 8.69 6.67
C ALA A 76 -0.99 9.03 5.23
N GLY A 77 -1.90 8.77 4.27
CA GLY A 77 -1.69 9.04 2.85
C GLY A 77 -0.60 8.20 2.19
N GLN A 78 -0.14 7.14 2.85
CA GLN A 78 0.82 6.22 2.27
C GLN A 78 0.14 5.32 1.23
N ASN A 79 0.87 4.90 0.21
CA ASN A 79 0.39 3.99 -0.82
C ASN A 79 -0.12 2.67 -0.22
N ALA A 80 -1.36 2.29 -0.55
CA ALA A 80 -2.00 1.10 0.01
C ALA A 80 -1.25 -0.19 -0.32
N ASN A 81 -0.79 -0.36 -1.58
CA ASN A 81 -0.03 -1.54 -1.99
C ASN A 81 1.28 -1.65 -1.22
N TYR A 82 1.96 -0.51 -1.01
CA TYR A 82 3.17 -0.46 -0.20
C TYR A 82 2.89 -0.83 1.26
N LEU A 83 1.83 -0.29 1.88
CA LEU A 83 1.44 -0.65 3.26
C LEU A 83 1.14 -2.14 3.40
N ALA A 84 0.34 -2.70 2.49
CA ALA A 84 0.02 -4.12 2.48
C ALA A 84 1.29 -4.99 2.33
N ALA A 85 2.18 -4.61 1.42
CA ALA A 85 3.46 -5.32 1.24
C ALA A 85 4.34 -5.25 2.49
N GLN A 86 4.38 -4.11 3.20
CA GLN A 86 5.14 -3.99 4.44
C GLN A 86 4.54 -4.85 5.57
N LEU A 87 3.21 -4.85 5.75
CA LEU A 87 2.55 -5.69 6.76
C LEU A 87 2.80 -7.17 6.50
N LYS A 88 2.70 -7.63 5.25
CA LYS A 88 3.05 -9.00 4.84
C LYS A 88 4.53 -9.32 5.09
N ALA A 89 5.44 -8.38 4.82
CA ALA A 89 6.86 -8.55 5.07
C ALA A 89 7.21 -8.60 6.57
N PHE A 90 6.46 -7.91 7.43
CA PHE A 90 6.58 -8.04 8.88
C PHE A 90 6.04 -9.40 9.35
N ARG A 91 4.85 -9.79 8.91
CA ARG A 91 4.22 -11.08 9.25
C ARG A 91 5.11 -12.28 8.88
N SER A 92 5.70 -12.24 7.70
CA SER A 92 6.63 -13.26 7.22
C SER A 92 8.07 -13.12 7.74
N GLN A 93 8.34 -12.10 8.58
CA GLN A 93 9.68 -11.78 9.10
C GLN A 93 10.73 -11.49 8.02
N ALA A 94 10.31 -11.23 6.79
CA ALA A 94 11.20 -10.91 5.67
C ALA A 94 11.85 -9.52 5.80
N ARG A 95 11.21 -8.60 6.52
CA ARG A 95 11.75 -7.29 6.83
C ARG A 95 12.44 -7.32 8.20
N GLY A 96 13.79 -7.24 8.22
CA GLY A 96 14.63 -7.52 9.37
C GLY A 96 15.39 -6.32 9.93
N ASP A 97 14.95 -5.07 9.69
CA ASP A 97 15.51 -3.90 10.38
C ASP A 97 15.13 -3.92 11.88
N PRO A 98 15.94 -3.31 12.78
CA PRO A 98 15.79 -3.47 14.22
C PRO A 98 14.41 -3.12 14.77
N ASP A 99 13.78 -2.04 14.26
CA ASP A 99 12.44 -1.64 14.71
C ASP A 99 11.35 -2.61 14.15
N ALA A 100 11.58 -3.25 12.99
CA ALA A 100 10.72 -4.31 12.48
C ALA A 100 10.73 -5.53 13.39
N ILE A 101 11.92 -6.00 13.78
CA ILE A 101 12.10 -7.15 14.69
C ILE A 101 11.51 -6.84 16.07
N GLY A 102 11.83 -5.66 16.61
CA GLY A 102 11.47 -5.29 17.97
C GLY A 102 9.98 -5.02 18.19
N TYR A 103 9.24 -4.64 17.13
CA TYR A 103 7.85 -4.21 17.25
C TYR A 103 6.93 -4.86 16.22
N MET A 104 7.24 -4.70 14.94
CA MET A 104 6.25 -4.94 13.90
C MET A 104 6.03 -6.42 13.57
N TRP A 105 7.01 -7.29 13.82
CA TRP A 105 6.82 -8.73 13.65
C TRP A 105 5.68 -9.25 14.53
N GLY A 106 5.69 -8.89 15.84
CA GLY A 106 4.63 -9.26 16.76
C GLY A 106 3.29 -8.60 16.41
N MET A 107 3.32 -7.32 15.99
CA MET A 107 2.09 -6.58 15.64
C MET A 107 1.40 -7.10 14.38
N ALA A 108 2.15 -7.68 13.43
CA ALA A 108 1.60 -8.19 12.18
C ALA A 108 1.35 -9.71 12.19
N ALA A 109 1.81 -10.45 13.19
CA ALA A 109 1.84 -11.92 13.20
C ALA A 109 0.49 -12.57 12.89
N GLU A 110 -0.58 -12.06 13.49
CA GLU A 110 -1.93 -12.62 13.41
C GLU A 110 -2.84 -11.93 12.38
N LEU A 111 -2.32 -10.99 11.58
CA LEU A 111 -3.12 -10.30 10.55
C LEU A 111 -3.32 -11.22 9.35
N ASP A 112 -4.56 -11.52 8.99
CA ASP A 112 -4.90 -12.16 7.72
C ASP A 112 -4.78 -11.20 6.54
N ASP A 113 -4.91 -11.71 5.32
CA ASP A 113 -4.73 -10.91 4.10
C ASP A 113 -5.82 -9.86 3.91
N ASP A 114 -7.04 -10.14 4.32
CA ASP A 114 -8.18 -9.22 4.19
C ASP A 114 -8.03 -8.07 5.19
N THR A 115 -7.65 -8.36 6.44
CA THR A 115 -7.32 -7.34 7.45
C THR A 115 -6.13 -6.49 7.03
N VAL A 116 -5.09 -7.10 6.44
CA VAL A 116 -3.92 -6.37 5.89
C VAL A 116 -4.35 -5.41 4.80
N ALA A 117 -5.19 -5.85 3.84
CA ALA A 117 -5.68 -5.01 2.77
C ALA A 117 -6.55 -3.85 3.30
N ALA A 118 -7.44 -4.13 4.24
CA ALA A 118 -8.33 -3.13 4.86
C ALA A 118 -7.55 -2.09 5.69
N LEU A 119 -6.53 -2.50 6.46
CA LEU A 119 -5.64 -1.58 7.18
C LEU A 119 -4.85 -0.69 6.23
N ALA A 120 -4.35 -1.25 5.14
CA ALA A 120 -3.64 -0.50 4.11
C ALA A 120 -4.54 0.55 3.46
N ALA A 121 -5.78 0.19 3.10
CA ALA A 121 -6.77 1.10 2.55
C ALA A 121 -7.14 2.20 3.58
N TYR A 122 -7.34 1.83 4.85
CA TYR A 122 -7.64 2.78 5.92
C TYR A 122 -6.59 3.88 6.02
N TYR A 123 -5.31 3.53 6.13
CA TYR A 123 -4.23 4.51 6.27
C TYR A 123 -3.94 5.29 4.98
N ALA A 124 -4.12 4.68 3.81
CA ALA A 124 -3.99 5.36 2.52
C ALA A 124 -5.03 6.47 2.35
N ALA A 125 -6.23 6.29 2.89
CA ALA A 125 -7.31 7.28 2.86
C ALA A 125 -7.14 8.42 3.88
N GLN A 126 -6.21 8.31 4.84
CA GLN A 126 -6.00 9.35 5.84
C GLN A 126 -5.25 10.54 5.24
N LYS A 127 -5.61 11.75 5.71
CA LYS A 127 -4.93 12.98 5.30
C LYS A 127 -3.58 13.09 5.99
N PRO A 128 -2.45 13.14 5.25
CA PRO A 128 -1.14 13.34 5.86
C PRO A 128 -1.00 14.74 6.42
N THR A 129 -0.18 14.89 7.45
CA THR A 129 0.22 16.19 8.00
C THR A 129 1.68 16.46 7.67
N ALA A 130 2.02 17.73 7.45
CA ALA A 130 3.40 18.14 7.26
C ALA A 130 4.25 17.81 8.51
N GLY A 131 5.51 17.51 8.29
CA GLY A 131 6.47 17.33 9.36
C GLY A 131 6.90 18.66 10.00
N PRO A 132 7.62 18.61 11.14
CA PRO A 132 8.23 19.80 11.71
C PRO A 132 9.28 20.37 10.74
N ARG A 133 9.54 21.67 10.90
CA ARG A 133 10.62 22.33 10.14
C ARG A 133 11.98 21.77 10.53
N ALA A 134 12.84 21.56 9.54
CA ALA A 134 14.23 21.17 9.73
C ALA A 134 15.18 22.33 9.40
N ASP A 135 16.47 22.12 9.60
CA ASP A 135 17.52 23.11 9.27
C ASP A 135 17.47 23.46 7.78
N ALA A 136 17.44 24.74 7.46
CA ALA A 136 17.27 25.23 6.09
C ALA A 136 18.42 24.82 5.14
N ALA A 137 19.65 24.78 5.65
CA ALA A 137 20.80 24.38 4.85
C ALA A 137 20.76 22.87 4.55
N ALA A 138 20.41 22.04 5.55
CA ALA A 138 20.20 20.62 5.36
C ALA A 138 19.05 20.33 4.36
N VAL A 139 17.92 21.03 4.49
CA VAL A 139 16.78 20.94 3.58
C VAL A 139 17.19 21.28 2.15
N SER A 140 17.97 22.35 1.95
CA SER A 140 18.44 22.75 0.60
C SER A 140 19.33 21.68 -0.04
N ARG A 141 20.32 21.16 0.71
CA ARG A 141 21.18 20.06 0.24
C ARG A 141 20.37 18.79 -0.04
N GLY A 142 19.45 18.45 0.87
CA GLY A 142 18.60 17.28 0.70
C GLY A 142 17.72 17.35 -0.52
N ARG A 143 17.18 18.53 -0.84
CA ARG A 143 16.41 18.79 -2.07
C ARG A 143 17.26 18.54 -3.31
N GLU A 144 18.49 19.04 -3.34
CA GLU A 144 19.41 18.85 -4.46
C GLU A 144 19.68 17.36 -4.69
N ILE A 145 20.02 16.63 -3.63
CA ILE A 145 20.27 15.19 -3.71
C ILE A 145 18.97 14.45 -4.14
N TYR A 146 17.83 14.81 -3.59
CA TYR A 146 16.56 14.17 -3.92
C TYR A 146 16.21 14.34 -5.40
N GLN A 147 16.40 15.54 -5.96
CA GLN A 147 16.03 15.86 -7.33
C GLN A 147 17.04 15.40 -8.37
N ASN A 148 18.34 15.47 -8.05
CA ASN A 148 19.40 15.27 -9.03
C ASN A 148 20.31 14.06 -8.75
N GLY A 149 20.23 13.49 -7.54
CA GLY A 149 21.15 12.44 -7.10
C GLY A 149 22.56 12.98 -6.85
N ILE A 150 23.53 12.07 -6.81
CA ILE A 150 24.97 12.37 -6.72
C ILE A 150 25.66 11.54 -7.79
N THR A 151 25.66 12.04 -9.03
CA THR A 151 26.15 11.30 -10.22
C THR A 151 27.58 10.80 -10.04
N ALA A 152 28.45 11.61 -9.44
CA ALA A 152 29.86 11.23 -9.18
C ALA A 152 30.01 10.03 -8.24
N GLU A 153 29.01 9.75 -7.42
CA GLU A 153 28.98 8.64 -6.45
C GLU A 153 28.04 7.51 -6.89
N GLY A 154 27.42 7.62 -8.08
CA GLY A 154 26.50 6.62 -8.61
C GLY A 154 25.15 6.59 -7.85
N VAL A 155 24.77 7.68 -7.16
CA VAL A 155 23.48 7.80 -6.49
C VAL A 155 22.48 8.43 -7.46
N PRO A 156 21.43 7.69 -7.89
CA PRO A 156 20.42 8.24 -8.78
C PRO A 156 19.50 9.24 -8.05
N ALA A 157 18.79 10.08 -8.83
CA ALA A 157 17.77 10.97 -8.30
C ALA A 157 16.64 10.16 -7.61
N CYS A 158 16.33 10.46 -6.37
CA CYS A 158 15.27 9.80 -5.61
C CYS A 158 13.89 10.07 -6.24
N SER A 159 13.74 11.28 -6.81
CA SER A 159 12.52 11.75 -7.48
C SER A 159 12.12 10.87 -8.67
N SER A 160 13.06 10.18 -9.32
CA SER A 160 12.78 9.30 -10.46
C SER A 160 11.84 8.15 -10.14
N CYS A 161 11.85 7.66 -8.87
CA CYS A 161 10.98 6.60 -8.38
C CYS A 161 9.93 7.11 -7.40
N HIS A 162 10.31 8.00 -6.48
CA HIS A 162 9.40 8.48 -5.42
C HIS A 162 8.56 9.70 -5.82
N GLY A 163 8.66 10.14 -7.08
CA GLY A 163 7.94 11.30 -7.62
C GLY A 163 8.60 12.64 -7.27
N PRO A 164 8.31 13.71 -8.04
CA PRO A 164 8.95 15.02 -7.87
C PRO A 164 8.65 15.66 -6.50
N ASP A 165 7.46 15.38 -5.94
CA ASP A 165 6.97 15.92 -4.67
C ASP A 165 7.13 14.92 -3.53
N ALA A 166 7.83 13.81 -3.73
CA ALA A 166 7.99 12.72 -2.76
C ALA A 166 6.66 12.09 -2.27
N HIS A 167 5.60 12.21 -3.05
CA HIS A 167 4.30 11.63 -2.72
C HIS A 167 4.19 10.14 -3.07
N GLY A 168 5.24 9.58 -3.66
CA GLY A 168 5.23 8.23 -4.19
C GLY A 168 4.52 8.13 -5.53
N GLN A 169 4.71 7.03 -6.22
CA GLN A 169 4.00 6.70 -7.45
C GLN A 169 3.98 5.19 -7.64
N GLN A 170 2.85 4.64 -8.08
CA GLN A 170 2.66 3.20 -8.25
C GLN A 170 2.98 2.42 -6.94
N GLU A 171 4.01 1.59 -6.94
CA GLU A 171 4.45 0.81 -5.78
C GLU A 171 5.46 1.53 -4.88
N PHE A 172 6.04 2.63 -5.38
CA PHE A 172 7.01 3.40 -4.62
C PHE A 172 6.31 4.23 -3.53
N PRO A 173 6.81 4.18 -2.28
CA PRO A 173 6.15 4.82 -1.16
C PRO A 173 6.23 6.34 -1.20
N ARG A 174 5.20 6.97 -0.60
CA ARG A 174 5.24 8.36 -0.16
C ARG A 174 6.33 8.53 0.89
N LEU A 175 7.16 9.55 0.72
CA LEU A 175 8.24 9.94 1.65
C LEU A 175 8.00 11.31 2.26
N ALA A 176 7.20 12.17 1.60
CA ALA A 176 6.90 13.51 2.04
C ALA A 176 6.25 13.52 3.44
N GLY A 177 6.72 14.41 4.31
CA GLY A 177 6.26 14.56 5.67
C GLY A 177 6.68 13.45 6.63
N GLN A 178 7.48 12.47 6.20
CA GLN A 178 7.93 11.39 7.07
C GLN A 178 8.98 11.89 8.06
N HIS A 179 9.02 11.30 9.24
CA HIS A 179 9.99 11.66 10.27
C HIS A 179 11.43 11.47 9.78
N GLU A 180 12.24 12.50 9.94
CA GLU A 180 13.67 12.51 9.61
C GLU A 180 14.39 11.31 10.23
N GLN A 181 14.21 11.06 11.53
CA GLN A 181 14.81 9.95 12.24
C GLN A 181 14.42 8.59 11.63
N TYR A 182 13.17 8.42 11.20
CA TYR A 182 12.72 7.18 10.56
C TYR A 182 13.34 7.01 9.18
N VAL A 183 13.38 8.09 8.37
CA VAL A 183 14.00 8.04 7.03
C VAL A 183 15.48 7.68 7.14
N LEU A 184 16.21 8.34 8.04
CA LEU A 184 17.63 8.07 8.27
C LEU A 184 17.88 6.60 8.65
N LYS A 185 17.12 6.06 9.60
CA LYS A 185 17.20 4.65 9.98
C LYS A 185 16.91 3.70 8.82
N GLN A 186 15.94 4.04 7.96
CA GLN A 186 15.60 3.18 6.83
C GLN A 186 16.71 3.22 5.75
N LEU A 187 17.28 4.38 5.45
CA LEU A 187 18.42 4.48 4.53
C LEU A 187 19.62 3.67 5.04
N ALA A 188 19.95 3.78 6.33
CA ALA A 188 20.99 2.97 6.96
C ALA A 188 20.68 1.47 6.94
N SER A 189 19.41 1.09 7.11
CA SER A 189 18.98 -0.32 7.06
C SER A 189 19.01 -0.90 5.64
N PHE A 190 18.75 -0.08 4.63
CA PHE A 190 18.95 -0.46 3.22
C PHE A 190 20.44 -0.58 2.90
N GLN A 191 21.28 0.39 3.34
CA GLN A 191 22.71 0.38 3.13
C GLN A 191 23.37 -0.87 3.72
N SER A 192 23.02 -1.24 4.96
CA SER A 192 23.52 -2.44 5.64
C SER A 192 22.83 -3.74 5.21
N ASN A 193 21.89 -3.67 4.27
CA ASN A 193 21.08 -4.79 3.80
C ASN A 193 20.28 -5.53 4.91
N MET A 194 20.06 -4.90 6.07
CA MET A 194 19.13 -5.40 7.10
C MET A 194 17.68 -5.32 6.61
N ARG A 195 17.34 -4.27 5.87
CA ARG A 195 16.09 -4.17 5.11
C ARG A 195 16.37 -4.54 3.66
N LYS A 196 16.02 -5.78 3.29
CA LYS A 196 16.38 -6.39 2.01
C LYS A 196 15.44 -5.95 0.89
N VAL A 197 15.80 -4.86 0.21
CA VAL A 197 15.15 -4.36 -1.00
C VAL A 197 16.25 -3.99 -1.99
N ALA A 198 16.48 -4.81 -3.00
CA ALA A 198 17.65 -4.72 -3.88
C ALA A 198 17.84 -3.32 -4.51
N VAL A 199 16.76 -2.70 -5.03
CA VAL A 199 16.84 -1.36 -5.61
C VAL A 199 17.27 -0.32 -4.58
N MET A 200 16.70 -0.35 -3.36
CA MET A 200 17.04 0.60 -2.32
C MET A 200 18.43 0.35 -1.70
N HIS A 201 18.87 -0.91 -1.63
CA HIS A 201 20.24 -1.23 -1.25
C HIS A 201 21.23 -0.61 -2.27
N GLY A 202 20.98 -0.79 -3.57
CA GLY A 202 21.79 -0.20 -4.63
C GLY A 202 21.88 1.33 -4.58
N VAL A 203 20.77 1.99 -4.20
CA VAL A 203 20.73 3.46 -4.03
C VAL A 203 21.48 3.88 -2.74
N ALA A 204 21.21 3.21 -1.62
CA ALA A 204 21.69 3.64 -0.32
C ALA A 204 23.17 3.30 -0.05
N GLN A 205 23.72 2.28 -0.73
CA GLN A 205 25.09 1.80 -0.46
C GLN A 205 26.17 2.87 -0.63
N ASN A 206 25.94 3.84 -1.50
CA ASN A 206 26.89 4.91 -1.81
C ASN A 206 26.57 6.23 -1.08
N LEU A 207 25.46 6.31 -0.31
CA LEU A 207 25.12 7.50 0.46
C LEU A 207 25.97 7.56 1.74
N ARG A 208 26.59 8.70 2.00
CA ARG A 208 27.24 8.98 3.28
C ARG A 208 26.22 9.49 4.30
N VAL A 209 26.55 9.39 5.59
CA VAL A 209 25.64 9.81 6.67
C VAL A 209 25.14 11.26 6.52
N PRO A 210 25.99 12.29 6.22
CA PRO A 210 25.53 13.67 6.05
C PRO A 210 24.54 13.87 4.87
N GLU A 211 24.63 13.00 3.85
CA GLU A 211 23.73 13.01 2.70
C GLU A 211 22.38 12.40 3.08
N MET A 212 22.40 11.28 3.80
CA MET A 212 21.21 10.66 4.34
C MET A 212 20.44 11.62 5.28
N GLU A 213 21.16 12.32 6.17
CA GLU A 213 20.61 13.34 7.08
C GLU A 213 19.98 14.49 6.30
N SER A 214 20.67 15.00 5.27
CA SER A 214 20.15 16.07 4.44
C SER A 214 18.86 15.67 3.68
N VAL A 215 18.85 14.47 3.07
CA VAL A 215 17.67 13.94 2.38
C VAL A 215 16.52 13.72 3.38
N ALA A 216 16.80 13.18 4.55
CA ALA A 216 15.79 12.95 5.59
C ALA A 216 15.17 14.27 6.09
N ALA A 217 15.99 15.31 6.32
CA ALA A 217 15.52 16.64 6.68
C ALA A 217 14.63 17.27 5.59
N PHE A 218 15.03 17.13 4.33
CA PHE A 218 14.22 17.58 3.19
C PHE A 218 12.86 16.87 3.17
N LEU A 219 12.85 15.54 3.23
CA LEU A 219 11.61 14.74 3.18
C LEU A 219 10.65 15.07 4.32
N GLN A 220 11.16 15.24 5.54
CA GLN A 220 10.35 15.65 6.69
C GLN A 220 9.66 17.01 6.47
N SER A 221 10.34 17.95 5.80
CA SER A 221 9.83 19.32 5.56
C SER A 221 8.78 19.40 4.45
N GLN A 222 8.58 18.33 3.67
CA GLN A 222 7.60 18.31 2.58
C GLN A 222 6.17 18.12 3.11
N PRO A 223 5.14 18.72 2.47
CA PRO A 223 3.74 18.59 2.86
C PRO A 223 3.11 17.24 2.53
#